data_37de52b2d79298790b6ae035b19518c6
#
_entry.id   37de52b2d79298790b6ae035b19518c6
#
_cell.length_a   1.000
_cell.length_b   1.000
_cell.length_c   1.000
_cell.angle_alpha   90.00
_cell.angle_beta   90.00
_cell.angle_gamma   90.00
#
_symmetry.space_group_name_H-M   'P 1'
#
loop_
_entity.id
_entity.type
_entity.pdbx_description
1 polymer ?
#
loop_
_entity_poly.entity_id
_entity_poly.type
_entity_poly.pdbx_seq_one_letter_code
_entity_poly.pdbx_strand_id
1 'polypeptide(L)'
;NGIHRFYLEKGAHVLYKEKHVGTGAGNGARRIDPVTDATLAEDAYLEMDTIQISGVDSTVRKTSAVLGDRARLAVRERIMTDGNERAKTDFKVTLKGVGSGADLISRSVAKGNSYQEFVSWMRGQNCCTGHSECDAIIAGNGRVNASPALEASHVDAQLIHEAAIGKIAGEQILKLRTLGLTEEEAEAKIIEGFLK
;
A
#
# COMPACT_ATOMS: atom_id res chain seq x y z
N ASN A 1 17.96 -6.18 -1.98
CA ASN A 1 16.83 -6.91 -1.41
C ASN A 1 17.03 -7.00 0.10
N GLY A 2 16.18 -6.33 0.86
CA GLY A 2 16.17 -6.34 2.33
C GLY A 2 15.07 -7.25 2.87
N ILE A 3 15.36 -7.92 3.99
CA ILE A 3 14.35 -8.63 4.77
C ILE A 3 14.28 -7.94 6.12
N HIS A 4 13.11 -7.42 6.46
CA HIS A 4 12.81 -6.80 7.75
C HIS A 4 11.96 -7.77 8.57
N ARG A 5 12.38 -8.09 9.79
CA ARG A 5 11.61 -8.94 10.71
C ARG A 5 11.30 -8.18 11.97
N PHE A 6 10.01 -8.06 12.25
CA PHE A 6 9.49 -7.42 13.44
C PHE A 6 8.90 -8.46 14.38
N TYR A 7 9.46 -8.56 15.57
CA TYR A 7 8.91 -9.37 16.67
C TYR A 7 8.56 -8.40 17.79
N LEU A 8 7.28 -8.02 17.86
CA LEU A 8 6.80 -7.08 18.86
C LEU A 8 6.29 -7.87 20.06
N GLU A 9 6.92 -7.66 21.20
CA GLU A 9 6.47 -8.20 22.47
C GLU A 9 5.20 -7.50 22.97
N LYS A 10 4.57 -8.05 24.01
CA LYS A 10 3.34 -7.52 24.59
C LYS A 10 3.43 -6.01 24.86
N GLY A 11 2.47 -5.27 24.33
CA GLY A 11 2.34 -3.82 24.51
C GLY A 11 3.41 -2.98 23.79
N ALA A 12 4.27 -3.59 22.95
CA ALA A 12 5.27 -2.85 22.20
C ALA A 12 4.62 -1.99 21.10
N HIS A 13 5.11 -0.76 20.91
CA HIS A 13 4.65 0.16 19.86
C HIS A 13 5.82 0.53 18.96
N VAL A 14 5.67 0.29 17.65
CA VAL A 14 6.70 0.59 16.65
C VAL A 14 6.09 1.37 15.49
N LEU A 15 6.74 2.49 15.13
CA LEU A 15 6.52 3.22 13.88
C LEU A 15 7.69 2.94 12.94
N TYR A 16 7.42 2.28 11.84
CA TYR A 16 8.39 1.99 10.80
C TYR A 16 8.15 2.87 9.57
N LYS A 17 9.15 3.66 9.18
CA LYS A 17 9.11 4.50 7.98
C LYS A 17 10.13 4.02 6.97
N GLU A 18 9.70 3.77 5.75
CA GLU A 18 10.55 3.34 4.66
C GLU A 18 10.32 4.20 3.42
N LYS A 19 11.41 4.68 2.82
CA LYS A 19 11.34 5.43 1.57
C LYS A 19 12.32 4.85 0.56
N HIS A 20 11.80 4.44 -0.59
CA HIS A 20 12.61 4.00 -1.71
C HIS A 20 12.62 5.06 -2.81
N VAL A 21 13.81 5.50 -3.16
CA VAL A 21 14.06 6.44 -4.27
C VAL A 21 15.24 5.91 -5.08
N GLY A 22 15.00 5.58 -6.33
CA GLY A 22 16.08 5.22 -7.25
C GLY A 22 16.83 6.47 -7.70
N THR A 23 18.12 6.55 -7.38
CA THR A 23 18.99 7.65 -7.80
C THR A 23 20.22 7.09 -8.54
N GLY A 24 20.78 7.88 -9.43
CA GLY A 24 22.04 7.57 -10.12
C GLY A 24 21.89 7.26 -11.61
N ALA A 25 23.02 7.36 -12.31
CA ALA A 25 23.14 7.20 -13.76
C ALA A 25 23.64 5.78 -14.18
N GLY A 26 23.37 4.77 -13.38
CA GLY A 26 23.77 3.38 -13.69
C GLY A 26 23.04 2.82 -14.91
N ASN A 27 23.71 1.97 -15.68
CA ASN A 27 23.18 1.35 -16.90
C ASN A 27 22.36 0.07 -16.62
N GLY A 28 22.13 -0.32 -15.38
CA GLY A 28 21.41 -1.53 -14.99
C GLY A 28 20.01 -1.25 -14.50
N ALA A 29 19.13 -2.26 -14.58
CA ALA A 29 17.78 -2.17 -14.04
C ALA A 29 17.79 -1.97 -12.52
N ARG A 30 17.06 -0.98 -12.05
CA ARG A 30 16.91 -0.65 -10.62
C ARG A 30 15.74 -1.46 -10.04
N ARG A 31 16.10 -2.52 -9.34
CA ARG A 31 15.11 -3.42 -8.74
C ARG A 31 15.24 -3.44 -7.22
N ILE A 32 14.11 -3.28 -6.53
CA ILE A 32 14.02 -3.34 -5.08
C ILE A 32 12.85 -4.27 -4.71
N ASP A 33 13.14 -5.41 -4.08
CA ASP A 33 12.12 -6.37 -3.64
C ASP A 33 12.21 -6.52 -2.12
N PRO A 34 11.59 -5.63 -1.34
CA PRO A 34 11.60 -5.73 0.12
C PRO A 34 10.66 -6.84 0.60
N VAL A 35 11.09 -7.54 1.63
CA VAL A 35 10.26 -8.52 2.35
C VAL A 35 10.15 -8.07 3.79
N THR A 36 8.93 -8.03 4.32
CA THR A 36 8.65 -7.69 5.71
C THR A 36 7.83 -8.82 6.34
N ASP A 37 8.33 -9.37 7.45
CA ASP A 37 7.63 -10.35 8.25
C ASP A 37 7.41 -9.76 9.66
N ALA A 38 6.17 -9.72 10.15
CA ALA A 38 5.81 -9.16 11.43
C ALA A 38 5.05 -10.18 12.28
N THR A 39 5.43 -10.29 13.54
CA THR A 39 4.70 -11.04 14.57
C THR A 39 4.43 -10.11 15.73
N LEU A 40 3.17 -9.88 16.02
CA LEU A 40 2.71 -8.96 17.05
C LEU A 40 2.09 -9.77 18.20
N ALA A 41 2.68 -9.67 19.38
CA ALA A 41 2.11 -10.25 20.59
C ALA A 41 0.90 -9.44 21.07
N GLU A 42 0.33 -9.83 22.20
CA GLU A 42 -0.82 -9.18 22.85
C GLU A 42 -0.59 -7.68 23.03
N ASP A 43 -1.57 -6.84 22.67
CA ASP A 43 -1.57 -5.38 22.78
C ASP A 43 -0.44 -4.66 21.99
N ALA A 44 0.30 -5.36 21.14
CA ALA A 44 1.35 -4.73 20.32
C ALA A 44 0.76 -3.91 19.16
N TYR A 45 1.44 -2.83 18.81
CA TYR A 45 1.06 -1.95 17.70
C TYR A 45 2.23 -1.74 16.73
N LEU A 46 2.00 -2.03 15.46
CA LEU A 46 2.93 -1.71 14.38
C LEU A 46 2.26 -0.78 13.38
N GLU A 47 2.86 0.38 13.16
CA GLU A 47 2.51 1.27 12.06
C GLU A 47 3.65 1.26 11.03
N MET A 48 3.29 1.01 9.77
CA MET A 48 4.22 1.03 8.64
C MET A 48 3.81 2.13 7.67
N ASP A 49 4.73 3.06 7.41
CA ASP A 49 4.57 4.14 6.44
C ASP A 49 5.62 3.98 5.34
N THR A 50 5.19 3.51 4.17
CA THR A 50 6.08 3.13 3.08
C THR A 50 5.83 3.98 1.84
N ILE A 51 6.91 4.50 1.24
CA ILE A 51 6.85 5.39 0.08
C ILE A 51 7.80 4.89 -1.00
N GLN A 52 7.29 4.73 -2.22
CA GLN A 52 8.08 4.48 -3.42
C GLN A 52 7.53 5.33 -4.58
N ILE A 53 8.17 6.46 -4.86
CA ILE A 53 7.62 7.49 -5.75
C ILE A 53 8.39 7.60 -7.07
N SER A 54 9.66 7.20 -7.15
CA SER A 54 10.44 7.37 -8.38
C SER A 54 11.68 6.51 -8.46
N GLY A 55 12.13 6.28 -9.70
CA GLY A 55 13.47 5.78 -9.99
C GLY A 55 13.68 4.29 -9.74
N VAL A 56 12.63 3.50 -9.59
CA VAL A 56 12.68 2.04 -9.44
C VAL A 56 11.97 1.40 -10.62
N ASP A 57 12.73 0.71 -11.48
CA ASP A 57 12.17 0.10 -12.70
C ASP A 57 11.23 -1.07 -12.39
N SER A 58 11.54 -1.81 -11.31
CA SER A 58 10.63 -2.87 -10.84
C SER A 58 10.74 -3.12 -9.34
N THR A 59 9.61 -3.45 -8.71
CA THR A 59 9.53 -3.86 -7.31
C THR A 59 8.52 -4.97 -7.10
N VAL A 60 8.84 -5.89 -6.20
CA VAL A 60 7.89 -6.83 -5.60
C VAL A 60 8.00 -6.70 -4.09
N ARG A 61 7.10 -5.94 -3.50
CA ARG A 61 7.01 -5.78 -2.04
C ARG A 61 6.14 -6.90 -1.47
N LYS A 62 6.67 -7.62 -0.49
CA LYS A 62 5.92 -8.64 0.25
C LYS A 62 5.88 -8.27 1.72
N THR A 63 4.69 -8.24 2.29
CA THR A 63 4.49 -7.97 3.71
C THR A 63 3.59 -9.04 4.30
N SER A 64 4.11 -9.80 5.28
CA SER A 64 3.32 -10.76 6.02
C SER A 64 3.23 -10.36 7.50
N ALA A 65 2.06 -10.57 8.13
CA ALA A 65 1.87 -10.28 9.53
C ALA A 65 0.95 -11.30 10.21
N VAL A 66 1.29 -11.62 11.47
CA VAL A 66 0.45 -12.42 12.36
C VAL A 66 0.20 -11.63 13.64
N LEU A 67 -1.08 -11.43 13.98
CA LEU A 67 -1.51 -10.61 15.11
C LEU A 67 -2.10 -11.46 16.23
N GLY A 68 -1.53 -11.28 17.44
CA GLY A 68 -2.05 -11.82 18.70
C GLY A 68 -3.24 -11.02 19.24
N ASP A 69 -3.61 -11.30 20.49
CA ASP A 69 -4.78 -10.67 21.12
C ASP A 69 -4.65 -9.15 21.20
N ARG A 70 -5.67 -8.43 20.77
CA ARG A 70 -5.77 -6.96 20.72
C ARG A 70 -4.62 -6.26 20.00
N ALA A 71 -3.74 -7.01 19.31
CA ALA A 71 -2.68 -6.44 18.49
C ALA A 71 -3.25 -5.64 17.30
N ARG A 72 -2.55 -4.59 16.90
CA ARG A 72 -2.94 -3.70 15.82
C ARG A 72 -1.83 -3.53 14.79
N LEU A 73 -2.21 -3.58 13.52
CA LEU A 73 -1.34 -3.28 12.40
C LEU A 73 -1.98 -2.17 11.55
N ALA A 74 -1.24 -1.10 11.31
CA ALA A 74 -1.61 -0.08 10.33
C ALA A 74 -0.53 -0.01 9.25
N VAL A 75 -0.92 -0.15 7.99
CA VAL A 75 0.00 0.01 6.83
C VAL A 75 -0.53 1.13 5.94
N ARG A 76 0.32 2.10 5.67
CA ARG A 76 0.10 3.16 4.68
C ARG A 76 1.18 3.05 3.61
N GLU A 77 0.76 2.63 2.44
CA GLU A 77 1.65 2.49 1.29
C GLU A 77 1.33 3.55 0.24
N ARG A 78 2.38 4.18 -0.30
CA ARG A 78 2.25 5.14 -1.41
C ARG A 78 3.22 4.75 -2.51
N ILE A 79 2.67 4.43 -3.69
CA ILE A 79 3.45 3.99 -4.84
C ILE A 79 3.13 4.87 -6.05
N MET A 80 4.15 5.33 -6.73
CA MET A 80 4.01 5.92 -8.07
C MET A 80 4.93 5.18 -9.04
N THR A 81 4.38 4.83 -10.19
CA THR A 81 5.12 4.26 -11.32
C THR A 81 4.87 5.08 -12.57
N ASP A 82 5.89 5.20 -13.42
CA ASP A 82 5.82 5.91 -14.70
C ASP A 82 6.56 5.13 -15.81
N GLY A 83 6.41 5.58 -17.05
CA GLY A 83 7.05 4.97 -18.21
C GLY A 83 6.71 3.47 -18.33
N ASN A 84 7.70 2.59 -18.20
CA ASN A 84 7.53 1.13 -18.26
C ASN A 84 7.75 0.46 -16.90
N GLU A 85 7.77 1.21 -15.82
CA GLU A 85 7.98 0.70 -14.46
C GLU A 85 6.89 -0.29 -14.05
N ARG A 86 7.26 -1.21 -13.16
CA ARG A 86 6.36 -2.24 -12.64
C ARG A 86 6.44 -2.33 -11.13
N ALA A 87 5.30 -2.32 -10.47
CA ALA A 87 5.22 -2.53 -9.03
C ALA A 87 4.21 -3.63 -8.69
N LYS A 88 4.57 -4.49 -7.75
CA LYS A 88 3.65 -5.44 -7.13
C LYS A 88 3.73 -5.31 -5.62
N THR A 89 2.57 -5.15 -5.01
CA THR A 89 2.38 -5.24 -3.56
C THR A 89 1.64 -6.52 -3.22
N ASP A 90 2.14 -7.27 -2.25
CA ASP A 90 1.56 -8.52 -1.78
C ASP A 90 1.48 -8.49 -0.24
N PHE A 91 0.27 -8.26 0.28
CA PHE A 91 -0.03 -8.27 1.72
C PHE A 91 -0.65 -9.60 2.12
N LYS A 92 -0.11 -10.19 3.20
CA LYS A 92 -0.66 -11.39 3.82
C LYS A 92 -0.79 -11.19 5.33
N VAL A 93 -2.02 -11.00 5.80
CA VAL A 93 -2.28 -10.71 7.22
C VAL A 93 -3.19 -11.76 7.84
N THR A 94 -2.76 -12.31 8.98
CA THR A 94 -3.54 -13.25 9.78
C THR A 94 -3.90 -12.60 11.13
N LEU A 95 -5.18 -12.39 11.35
CA LEU A 95 -5.79 -11.90 12.58
C LEU A 95 -6.12 -13.12 13.45
N LYS A 96 -5.17 -13.54 14.28
CA LYS A 96 -5.26 -14.78 15.05
C LYS A 96 -5.86 -14.55 16.43
N GLY A 97 -5.56 -13.40 17.05
CA GLY A 97 -5.95 -13.10 18.42
C GLY A 97 -7.33 -12.47 18.53
N VAL A 98 -7.96 -12.63 19.70
CA VAL A 98 -9.22 -11.96 20.05
C VAL A 98 -9.01 -10.45 20.06
N GLY A 99 -9.90 -9.71 19.43
CA GLY A 99 -9.84 -8.26 19.36
C GLY A 99 -8.70 -7.71 18.50
N SER A 100 -7.98 -8.55 17.74
CA SER A 100 -6.93 -8.07 16.82
C SER A 100 -7.51 -7.24 15.68
N GLY A 101 -6.69 -6.34 15.10
CA GLY A 101 -7.14 -5.47 14.02
C GLY A 101 -6.04 -5.10 13.04
N ALA A 102 -6.38 -5.03 11.76
CA ALA A 102 -5.48 -4.54 10.72
C ALA A 102 -6.17 -3.55 9.79
N ASP A 103 -5.43 -2.50 9.42
CA ASP A 103 -5.80 -1.47 8.46
C ASP A 103 -4.70 -1.34 7.40
N LEU A 104 -4.99 -1.74 6.17
CA LEU A 104 -4.05 -1.76 5.04
C LEU A 104 -4.53 -0.77 3.99
N ILE A 105 -3.85 0.36 3.86
CA ILE A 105 -4.18 1.40 2.88
C ILE A 105 -3.06 1.52 1.86
N SER A 106 -3.37 1.26 0.60
CA SER A 106 -2.46 1.46 -0.53
C SER A 106 -3.01 2.52 -1.47
N ARG A 107 -2.29 3.65 -1.59
CA ARG A 107 -2.56 4.70 -2.56
C ARG A 107 -1.52 4.68 -3.64
N SER A 108 -1.97 4.59 -4.89
CA SER A 108 -1.05 4.42 -6.00
C SER A 108 -1.38 5.30 -7.21
N VAL A 109 -0.34 5.61 -7.99
CA VAL A 109 -0.48 6.32 -9.26
C VAL A 109 0.31 5.57 -10.32
N ALA A 110 -0.37 5.16 -11.39
CA ALA A 110 0.23 4.49 -12.54
C ALA A 110 0.19 5.43 -13.76
N LYS A 111 1.37 5.86 -14.22
CA LYS A 111 1.52 6.78 -15.37
C LYS A 111 2.18 6.09 -16.58
N GLY A 112 2.11 6.74 -17.72
CA GLY A 112 2.77 6.25 -18.95
C GLY A 112 2.24 4.90 -19.41
N ASN A 113 3.10 3.90 -19.53
CA ASN A 113 2.77 2.50 -19.83
C ASN A 113 3.04 1.58 -18.61
N SER A 114 3.14 2.15 -17.42
CA SER A 114 3.46 1.40 -16.21
C SER A 114 2.36 0.44 -15.80
N TYR A 115 2.73 -0.53 -14.96
CA TYR A 115 1.80 -1.54 -14.45
C TYR A 115 1.98 -1.75 -12.97
N GLN A 116 0.87 -1.76 -12.26
CA GLN A 116 0.84 -2.09 -10.84
C GLN A 116 -0.11 -3.25 -10.55
N GLU A 117 0.28 -4.08 -9.60
CA GLU A 117 -0.53 -5.17 -9.08
C GLU A 117 -0.60 -5.08 -7.56
N PHE A 118 -1.82 -4.96 -7.05
CA PHE A 118 -2.11 -5.02 -5.62
C PHE A 118 -2.75 -6.37 -5.31
N VAL A 119 -2.11 -7.14 -4.43
CA VAL A 119 -2.64 -8.40 -3.90
C VAL A 119 -2.73 -8.27 -2.39
N SER A 120 -3.88 -8.56 -1.82
CA SER A 120 -4.02 -8.65 -0.38
C SER A 120 -4.79 -9.92 -0.01
N TRP A 121 -4.29 -10.62 1.00
CA TRP A 121 -4.99 -11.72 1.62
C TRP A 121 -5.07 -11.49 3.12
N MET A 122 -6.30 -11.37 3.62
CA MET A 122 -6.57 -11.13 5.03
C MET A 122 -7.41 -12.27 5.59
N ARG A 123 -6.92 -12.87 6.66
CA ARG A 123 -7.58 -14.00 7.32
C ARG A 123 -7.95 -13.65 8.75
N GLY A 124 -9.25 -13.67 9.06
CA GLY A 124 -9.78 -13.51 10.42
C GLY A 124 -10.06 -14.87 11.05
N GLN A 125 -9.34 -15.21 12.11
CA GLN A 125 -9.46 -16.50 12.80
C GLN A 125 -10.18 -16.42 14.15
N ASN A 126 -10.55 -15.20 14.57
CA ASN A 126 -11.20 -14.95 15.85
C ASN A 126 -12.13 -13.73 15.75
N CYS A 127 -12.73 -13.27 16.85
CA CYS A 127 -13.38 -11.96 16.93
C CYS A 127 -12.32 -10.89 16.61
N CYS A 128 -12.36 -10.31 15.41
CA CYS A 128 -11.33 -9.42 14.90
C CYS A 128 -11.90 -8.48 13.83
N THR A 129 -11.17 -7.41 13.52
CA THR A 129 -11.53 -6.45 12.49
C THR A 129 -10.41 -6.30 11.48
N GLY A 130 -10.72 -6.33 10.20
CA GLY A 130 -9.75 -6.12 9.13
C GLY A 130 -10.28 -5.24 8.03
N HIS A 131 -9.48 -4.26 7.62
CA HIS A 131 -9.79 -3.37 6.51
C HIS A 131 -8.61 -3.36 5.53
N SER A 132 -8.94 -3.39 4.24
CA SER A 132 -7.97 -3.27 3.15
C SER A 132 -8.52 -2.30 2.11
N GLU A 133 -7.78 -1.25 1.82
CA GLU A 133 -8.13 -0.22 0.83
C GLU A 133 -7.07 -0.17 -0.27
N CYS A 134 -7.52 -0.14 -1.54
CA CYS A 134 -6.64 0.03 -2.70
C CYS A 134 -7.19 1.13 -3.61
N ASP A 135 -6.67 2.32 -3.44
CA ASP A 135 -7.01 3.47 -4.28
C ASP A 135 -5.92 3.74 -5.31
N ALA A 136 -6.32 3.94 -6.57
CA ALA A 136 -5.38 4.17 -7.65
C ALA A 136 -5.84 5.23 -8.65
N ILE A 137 -4.93 6.14 -8.99
CA ILE A 137 -5.06 7.05 -10.13
C ILE A 137 -4.31 6.48 -11.32
N ILE A 138 -4.99 6.43 -12.47
CA ILE A 138 -4.42 6.03 -13.74
C ILE A 138 -4.25 7.27 -14.63
N ALA A 139 -3.03 7.47 -15.15
CA ALA A 139 -2.72 8.51 -16.12
C ALA A 139 -2.05 7.90 -17.37
N GLY A 140 -2.39 8.42 -18.55
CA GLY A 140 -1.93 7.85 -19.83
C GLY A 140 -2.44 6.43 -20.07
N ASN A 141 -1.52 5.50 -20.36
CA ASN A 141 -1.80 4.07 -20.59
C ASN A 141 -1.47 3.21 -19.36
N GLY A 142 -1.28 3.82 -18.20
CA GLY A 142 -1.03 3.11 -16.94
C GLY A 142 -2.12 2.07 -16.67
N ARG A 143 -1.75 0.99 -15.97
CA ARG A 143 -2.67 -0.08 -15.62
C ARG A 143 -2.46 -0.50 -14.17
N VAL A 144 -3.57 -0.72 -13.48
CA VAL A 144 -3.59 -1.21 -12.10
C VAL A 144 -4.54 -2.41 -12.03
N ASN A 145 -4.09 -3.48 -11.39
CA ASN A 145 -4.89 -4.65 -11.08
C ASN A 145 -4.94 -4.85 -9.56
N ALA A 146 -6.14 -5.00 -9.00
CA ALA A 146 -6.33 -5.32 -7.59
C ALA A 146 -6.96 -6.72 -7.45
N SER A 147 -6.36 -7.54 -6.59
CA SER A 147 -6.79 -8.92 -6.33
C SER A 147 -6.86 -9.15 -4.81
N PRO A 148 -7.90 -8.63 -4.14
CA PRO A 148 -8.10 -8.86 -2.71
C PRO A 148 -8.71 -10.22 -2.45
N ALA A 149 -8.34 -10.82 -1.30
CA ALA A 149 -8.95 -12.02 -0.76
C ALA A 149 -9.21 -11.85 0.74
N LEU A 150 -10.45 -12.11 1.16
CA LEU A 150 -10.88 -12.08 2.55
C LEU A 150 -11.34 -13.48 2.96
N GLU A 151 -10.81 -13.98 4.07
CA GLU A 151 -11.19 -15.27 4.65
C GLU A 151 -11.59 -15.07 6.12
N ALA A 152 -12.88 -15.18 6.42
CA ALA A 152 -13.42 -15.15 7.77
C ALA A 152 -13.69 -16.59 8.24
N SER A 153 -12.92 -17.06 9.22
CA SER A 153 -13.07 -18.39 9.82
C SER A 153 -13.73 -18.35 11.20
N HIS A 154 -14.22 -17.20 11.63
CA HIS A 154 -14.94 -17.00 12.90
C HIS A 154 -16.19 -16.15 12.65
N VAL A 155 -17.27 -16.41 13.36
CA VAL A 155 -18.57 -15.72 13.18
C VAL A 155 -18.49 -14.21 13.46
N ASP A 156 -17.63 -13.80 14.37
CA ASP A 156 -17.41 -12.39 14.73
C ASP A 156 -16.22 -11.74 14.02
N ALA A 157 -15.65 -12.39 13.00
CA ALA A 157 -14.63 -11.78 12.16
C ALA A 157 -15.29 -10.79 11.17
N GLN A 158 -14.88 -9.53 11.22
CA GLN A 158 -15.37 -8.47 10.34
C GLN A 158 -14.23 -8.03 9.42
N LEU A 159 -14.30 -8.44 8.15
CA LEU A 159 -13.30 -8.11 7.15
C LEU A 159 -13.94 -7.33 6.01
N ILE A 160 -13.32 -6.21 5.63
CA ILE A 160 -13.81 -5.32 4.57
C ILE A 160 -12.68 -5.06 3.59
N HIS A 161 -13.03 -5.00 2.30
CA HIS A 161 -12.16 -4.47 1.25
C HIS A 161 -12.87 -3.38 0.46
N GLU A 162 -12.14 -2.29 0.20
CA GLU A 162 -12.59 -1.18 -0.63
C GLU A 162 -11.56 -0.90 -1.73
N ALA A 163 -12.02 -0.50 -2.92
CA ALA A 163 -11.14 -0.12 -4.00
C ALA A 163 -11.76 0.95 -4.89
N ALA A 164 -10.98 1.99 -5.18
CA ALA A 164 -11.32 3.00 -6.17
C ALA A 164 -10.18 3.13 -7.18
N ILE A 165 -10.39 2.64 -8.40
CA ILE A 165 -9.37 2.68 -9.47
C ILE A 165 -9.94 3.45 -10.64
N GLY A 166 -9.31 4.58 -11.00
CA GLY A 166 -9.81 5.40 -12.09
C GLY A 166 -8.86 6.50 -12.54
N LYS A 167 -9.34 7.29 -13.50
CA LYS A 167 -8.65 8.49 -13.97
C LYS A 167 -9.08 9.70 -13.13
N ILE A 168 -8.24 10.73 -13.13
CA ILE A 168 -8.61 12.04 -12.56
C ILE A 168 -9.84 12.55 -13.33
N ALA A 169 -10.87 12.98 -12.59
CA ALA A 169 -12.07 13.55 -13.19
C ALA A 169 -11.75 14.86 -13.92
N GLY A 170 -12.22 15.01 -15.15
CA GLY A 170 -11.98 16.21 -15.96
C GLY A 170 -12.44 17.49 -15.27
N GLU A 171 -13.50 17.44 -14.46
CA GLU A 171 -13.97 18.58 -13.67
C GLU A 171 -12.95 19.06 -12.64
N GLN A 172 -12.18 18.16 -12.03
CA GLN A 172 -11.12 18.52 -11.08
C GLN A 172 -9.99 19.25 -11.79
N ILE A 173 -9.57 18.75 -12.95
CA ILE A 173 -8.57 19.42 -13.81
C ILE A 173 -9.09 20.79 -14.24
N LEU A 174 -10.31 20.86 -14.78
CA LEU A 174 -10.91 22.12 -15.22
C LEU A 174 -10.97 23.16 -14.09
N LYS A 175 -11.38 22.77 -12.88
CA LYS A 175 -11.44 23.65 -11.72
C LYS A 175 -10.07 24.25 -11.40
N LEU A 176 -9.01 23.47 -11.41
CA LEU A 176 -7.66 23.97 -11.14
C LEU A 176 -7.14 24.87 -12.26
N ARG A 177 -7.48 24.58 -13.53
CA ARG A 177 -7.17 25.43 -14.67
C ARG A 177 -7.85 26.79 -14.59
N THR A 178 -9.07 26.88 -14.06
CA THR A 178 -9.72 28.19 -13.82
C THR A 178 -9.01 29.04 -12.78
N LEU A 179 -8.15 28.43 -11.95
CA LEU A 179 -7.28 29.13 -10.99
C LEU A 179 -5.91 29.50 -11.59
N GLY A 180 -5.69 29.27 -12.90
CA GLY A 180 -4.50 29.67 -13.63
C GLY A 180 -3.42 28.61 -13.78
N LEU A 181 -3.68 27.33 -13.37
CA LEU A 181 -2.73 26.23 -13.59
C LEU A 181 -2.83 25.71 -15.04
N THR A 182 -1.72 25.21 -15.58
CA THR A 182 -1.74 24.38 -16.78
C THR A 182 -2.39 23.02 -16.47
N GLU A 183 -2.66 22.23 -17.47
CA GLU A 183 -3.24 20.89 -17.29
C GLU A 183 -2.27 19.98 -16.52
N GLU A 184 -0.98 20.02 -16.87
CA GLU A 184 0.08 19.26 -16.21
C GLU A 184 0.27 19.68 -14.75
N GLU A 185 0.21 20.98 -14.45
CA GLU A 185 0.29 21.47 -13.07
C GLU A 185 -0.92 21.06 -12.25
N ALA A 186 -2.11 21.07 -12.84
CA ALA A 186 -3.34 20.63 -12.20
C ALA A 186 -3.28 19.13 -11.87
N GLU A 187 -2.87 18.29 -12.85
CA GLU A 187 -2.65 16.85 -12.63
C GLU A 187 -1.64 16.61 -11.49
N ALA A 188 -0.48 17.27 -11.55
CA ALA A 188 0.56 17.12 -10.55
C ALA A 188 0.06 17.48 -9.14
N LYS A 189 -0.76 18.54 -9.00
CA LYS A 189 -1.34 18.96 -7.72
C LYS A 189 -2.35 17.95 -7.17
N ILE A 190 -3.18 17.37 -8.02
CA ILE A 190 -4.13 16.34 -7.62
C ILE A 190 -3.38 15.09 -7.14
N ILE A 191 -2.37 14.64 -7.90
CA ILE A 191 -1.53 13.49 -7.54
C ILE A 191 -0.79 13.73 -6.23
N GLU A 192 -0.19 14.91 -6.04
CA GLU A 192 0.47 15.29 -4.78
C GLU A 192 -0.49 15.20 -3.59
N GLY A 193 -1.71 15.72 -3.76
CA GLY A 193 -2.75 15.68 -2.72
C GLY A 193 -3.22 14.26 -2.40
N PHE A 194 -3.35 13.42 -3.43
CA PHE A 194 -3.79 12.03 -3.30
C PHE A 194 -2.75 11.14 -2.60
N LEU A 195 -1.46 11.39 -2.82
CA LEU A 195 -0.35 10.64 -2.20
C LEU A 195 0.09 11.19 -0.83
N LYS A 196 -0.55 12.17 -0.27
CA LYS A 196 -0.34 12.64 1.11
C LYS A 196 -1.06 11.75 2.11
#